data_dd09b1011e66cef06fc1f14dcb83c894
#
_entry.id   dd09b1011e66cef06fc1f14dcb83c894
#
_cell.length_a   1.000
_cell.length_b   1.000
_cell.length_c   1.000
_cell.angle_alpha   90.00
_cell.angle_beta   90.00
_cell.angle_gamma   90.00
#
_symmetry.space_group_name_H-M   'P 1'
#
loop_
_entity.id
_entity.type
_entity.pdbx_description
1 polymer ?
#
loop_
_entity_poly.entity_id
_entity_poly.type
_entity_poly.pdbx_seq_one_letter_code
_entity_poly.pdbx_strand_id
1 'polypeptide(L)'
;MQLDAEGSIQYGMYYWDDNYPDSHVFAEGECLRKTFDPDFMLYHTMAVDEWGHMKGADSAEYANAVAAVGHLIAARMPEWLEKGYQVVVTADHGMNNLGIHVGTEHAQREVALYIFSDKVENGRFEENYISQLNVAPLVCKLMGVPATEGMKQELEIQLHK
;
A
#
# COMPACT_ATOMS: atom_id res chain seq x y z
N MET A 1 -0.41 16.51 15.93
CA MET A 1 -0.61 15.05 15.80
C MET A 1 -1.94 14.72 16.44
N GLN A 2 -2.91 14.29 15.67
CA GLN A 2 -4.20 13.87 16.20
C GLN A 2 -4.17 12.35 16.32
N LEU A 3 -4.27 11.85 17.52
CA LEU A 3 -4.48 10.42 17.78
C LEU A 3 -5.98 10.16 17.69
N ASP A 4 -6.36 8.96 17.27
CA ASP A 4 -7.75 8.57 17.36
C ASP A 4 -8.20 8.48 18.84
N ALA A 5 -9.50 8.62 19.08
CA ALA A 5 -10.03 8.65 20.44
C ALA A 5 -9.85 7.30 21.20
N GLU A 6 -9.65 6.22 20.45
CA GLU A 6 -9.47 4.86 20.99
C GLU A 6 -8.00 4.45 21.11
N GLY A 7 -7.07 5.26 20.59
CA GLY A 7 -5.64 5.00 20.63
C GLY A 7 -5.18 3.87 19.69
N SER A 8 -5.99 3.51 18.69
CA SER A 8 -5.66 2.46 17.71
C SER A 8 -4.51 2.89 16.82
N ILE A 9 -4.40 4.21 16.53
CA ILE A 9 -3.27 4.80 15.82
C ILE A 9 -2.36 5.47 16.84
N GLN A 10 -1.22 4.86 17.13
CA GLN A 10 -0.27 5.37 18.12
C GLN A 10 0.45 6.63 17.64
N TYR A 11 0.85 6.65 16.39
CA TYR A 11 1.57 7.76 15.76
C TYR A 11 1.05 7.98 14.35
N GLY A 12 0.81 9.22 13.95
CA GLY A 12 0.32 9.54 12.61
C GLY A 12 0.75 10.93 12.15
N MET A 13 1.07 11.02 10.88
CA MET A 13 1.21 12.26 10.13
C MET A 13 0.22 12.20 8.98
N TYR A 14 -0.51 13.29 8.76
CA TYR A 14 -1.63 13.31 7.83
C TYR A 14 -1.47 14.50 6.90
N TYR A 15 -1.63 14.27 5.61
CA TYR A 15 -1.80 15.33 4.64
C TYR A 15 -3.24 15.86 4.69
N TRP A 16 -3.45 17.05 4.17
CA TRP A 16 -4.75 17.74 4.18
C TRP A 16 -5.19 18.18 2.77
N ASP A 17 -4.39 17.86 1.75
CA ASP A 17 -4.63 18.26 0.36
C ASP A 17 -4.09 17.16 -0.56
N ASP A 18 -4.81 16.87 -1.64
CA ASP A 18 -4.46 15.80 -2.59
C ASP A 18 -3.15 16.06 -3.33
N ASN A 19 -2.72 17.34 -3.41
CA ASN A 19 -1.45 17.74 -3.98
C ASN A 19 -0.25 17.65 -3.01
N TYR A 20 -0.45 17.09 -1.82
CA TYR A 20 0.64 16.91 -0.86
C TYR A 20 1.72 15.98 -1.44
N PRO A 21 3.01 16.41 -1.46
CA PRO A 21 4.04 15.64 -2.15
C PRO A 21 4.27 14.26 -1.51
N ASP A 22 4.19 13.19 -2.30
CA ASP A 22 4.46 11.83 -1.81
C ASP A 22 5.85 11.69 -1.20
N SER A 23 6.84 12.46 -1.67
CA SER A 23 8.18 12.51 -1.06
C SER A 23 8.14 12.97 0.40
N HIS A 24 7.21 13.84 0.77
CA HIS A 24 7.01 14.28 2.15
C HIS A 24 6.32 13.19 2.97
N VAL A 25 5.29 12.51 2.41
CA VAL A 25 4.67 11.35 3.06
C VAL A 25 5.72 10.30 3.43
N PHE A 26 6.63 10.00 2.50
CA PHE A 26 7.73 9.07 2.78
C PHE A 26 8.76 9.61 3.78
N ALA A 27 9.10 10.89 3.74
CA ALA A 27 10.03 11.49 4.69
C ALA A 27 9.46 11.49 6.11
N GLU A 28 8.19 11.83 6.26
CA GLU A 28 7.46 11.82 7.53
C GLU A 28 7.29 10.41 8.08
N GLY A 29 6.91 9.45 7.22
CA GLY A 29 6.84 8.04 7.59
C GLY A 29 8.19 7.50 8.07
N GLU A 30 9.29 7.82 7.39
CA GLU A 30 10.64 7.45 7.83
C GLU A 30 11.04 8.13 9.15
N CYS A 31 10.58 9.34 9.39
CA CYS A 31 10.77 10.00 10.68
C CYS A 31 10.04 9.24 11.80
N LEU A 32 8.79 8.85 11.57
CA LEU A 32 8.02 8.03 12.52
C LEU A 32 8.69 6.66 12.74
N ARG A 33 9.06 5.99 11.66
CA ARG A 33 9.71 4.67 11.74
C ARG A 33 10.98 4.70 12.56
N LYS A 34 11.87 5.66 12.29
CA LYS A 34 13.16 5.79 12.98
C LYS A 34 13.04 6.26 14.44
N THR A 35 11.97 6.98 14.74
CA THR A 35 11.76 7.53 16.09
C THR A 35 11.09 6.53 17.02
N PHE A 36 10.14 5.75 16.51
CA PHE A 36 9.26 4.94 17.35
C PHE A 36 9.40 3.43 17.12
N ASP A 37 10.12 3.00 16.06
CA ASP A 37 10.34 1.60 15.69
C ASP A 37 9.03 0.75 15.75
N PRO A 38 7.98 1.15 15.01
CA PRO A 38 6.66 0.53 15.12
C PRO A 38 6.64 -0.86 14.47
N ASP A 39 5.80 -1.75 14.98
CA ASP A 39 5.55 -3.07 14.41
C ASP A 39 4.80 -3.02 13.08
N PHE A 40 3.97 -1.99 12.87
CA PHE A 40 3.18 -1.80 11.66
C PHE A 40 3.21 -0.34 11.19
N MET A 41 3.36 -0.15 9.89
CA MET A 41 3.27 1.17 9.25
C MET A 41 2.42 1.10 7.99
N LEU A 42 1.63 2.15 7.79
CA LEU A 42 0.89 2.41 6.56
C LEU A 42 1.39 3.71 5.92
N TYR A 43 1.82 3.64 4.67
CA TYR A 43 2.08 4.81 3.82
C TYR A 43 0.95 4.90 2.79
N HIS A 44 0.23 6.01 2.78
CA HIS A 44 -0.83 6.27 1.82
C HIS A 44 -0.45 7.52 1.00
N THR A 45 -0.32 7.35 -0.30
CA THR A 45 0.11 8.40 -1.25
C THR A 45 -1.06 8.85 -2.10
N MET A 46 -1.03 10.08 -2.63
CA MET A 46 -2.13 10.66 -3.39
C MET A 46 -1.77 11.07 -4.82
N ALA A 47 -0.49 11.27 -5.13
CA ALA A 47 -0.12 11.83 -6.44
C ALA A 47 -0.57 10.95 -7.63
N VAL A 48 -0.62 9.63 -7.46
CA VAL A 48 -1.09 8.72 -8.52
C VAL A 48 -2.57 8.95 -8.80
N ASP A 49 -3.39 9.04 -7.76
CA ASP A 49 -4.81 9.31 -7.88
C ASP A 49 -5.09 10.70 -8.47
N GLU A 50 -4.40 11.73 -7.96
CA GLU A 50 -4.53 13.10 -8.46
C GLU A 50 -4.23 13.21 -9.96
N TRP A 51 -3.09 12.65 -10.42
CA TRP A 51 -2.76 12.64 -11.85
C TRP A 51 -3.73 11.79 -12.65
N GLY A 52 -4.23 10.70 -12.09
CA GLY A 52 -5.30 9.89 -12.67
C GLY A 52 -6.54 10.72 -12.95
N HIS A 53 -7.04 11.47 -11.97
CA HIS A 53 -8.19 12.35 -12.12
C HIS A 53 -7.95 13.47 -13.15
N MET A 54 -6.79 14.08 -13.12
CA MET A 54 -6.49 15.20 -14.02
C MET A 54 -6.24 14.80 -15.47
N LYS A 55 -5.68 13.62 -15.73
CA LYS A 55 -5.14 13.25 -17.04
C LYS A 55 -5.60 11.87 -17.56
N GLY A 56 -6.19 11.04 -16.71
CA GLY A 56 -6.55 9.67 -17.02
C GLY A 56 -5.37 8.68 -16.90
N ALA A 57 -5.70 7.41 -16.73
CA ALA A 57 -4.70 6.36 -16.49
C ALA A 57 -3.73 6.11 -17.65
N ASP A 58 -4.12 6.45 -18.89
CA ASP A 58 -3.26 6.27 -20.09
C ASP A 58 -2.26 7.41 -20.28
N SER A 59 -2.23 8.41 -19.40
CA SER A 59 -1.35 9.58 -19.53
C SER A 59 0.09 9.30 -19.10
N ALA A 60 1.02 10.04 -19.67
CA ALA A 60 2.41 10.02 -19.26
C ALA A 60 2.60 10.53 -17.82
N GLU A 61 1.78 11.50 -17.41
CA GLU A 61 1.79 12.07 -16.05
C GLU A 61 1.40 11.03 -15.01
N TYR A 62 0.36 10.24 -15.27
CA TYR A 62 -0.02 9.11 -14.41
C TYR A 62 1.10 8.08 -14.30
N ALA A 63 1.65 7.65 -15.44
CA ALA A 63 2.76 6.70 -15.47
C ALA A 63 4.00 7.22 -14.71
N ASN A 64 4.30 8.53 -14.83
CA ASN A 64 5.39 9.16 -14.10
C ASN A 64 5.13 9.22 -12.60
N ALA A 65 3.89 9.48 -12.16
CA ALA A 65 3.52 9.44 -10.74
C ALA A 65 3.71 8.03 -10.16
N VAL A 66 3.24 6.99 -10.86
CA VAL A 66 3.47 5.59 -10.46
C VAL A 66 4.97 5.28 -10.35
N ALA A 67 5.77 5.70 -11.35
CA ALA A 67 7.22 5.49 -11.32
C ALA A 67 7.88 6.25 -10.15
N ALA A 68 7.43 7.46 -9.85
CA ALA A 68 7.96 8.26 -8.74
C ALA A 68 7.73 7.58 -7.39
N VAL A 69 6.51 7.10 -7.12
CA VAL A 69 6.21 6.31 -5.91
C VAL A 69 7.06 5.03 -5.88
N GLY A 70 7.17 4.33 -7.00
CA GLY A 70 8.04 3.16 -7.14
C GLY A 70 9.50 3.45 -6.76
N HIS A 71 10.06 4.58 -7.17
CA HIS A 71 11.40 5.01 -6.79
C HIS A 71 11.52 5.34 -5.29
N LEU A 72 10.49 5.98 -4.70
CA LEU A 72 10.47 6.26 -3.27
C LEU A 72 10.47 4.97 -2.43
N ILE A 73 9.72 3.96 -2.86
CA ILE A 73 9.70 2.63 -2.24
C ILE A 73 11.05 1.94 -2.43
N ALA A 74 11.54 1.85 -3.67
CA ALA A 74 12.78 1.14 -4.00
C ALA A 74 14.00 1.69 -3.24
N ALA A 75 14.04 3.01 -3.03
CA ALA A 75 15.14 3.65 -2.28
C ALA A 75 15.17 3.26 -0.79
N ARG A 76 14.06 2.83 -0.22
CA ARG A 76 13.92 2.48 1.20
C ARG A 76 13.85 0.98 1.46
N MET A 77 13.45 0.22 0.45
CA MET A 77 13.26 -1.23 0.53
C MET A 77 14.44 -1.98 1.16
N PRO A 78 15.72 -1.73 0.79
CA PRO A 78 16.84 -2.46 1.39
C PRO A 78 16.90 -2.28 2.91
N GLU A 79 16.74 -1.05 3.42
CA GLU A 79 16.76 -0.76 4.85
C GLU A 79 15.56 -1.40 5.57
N TRP A 80 14.37 -1.36 4.96
CA TRP A 80 13.18 -1.97 5.54
C TRP A 80 13.32 -3.49 5.69
N LEU A 81 13.79 -4.16 4.64
CA LEU A 81 14.01 -5.62 4.66
C LEU A 81 15.13 -6.01 5.63
N GLU A 82 16.23 -5.25 5.68
CA GLU A 82 17.32 -5.46 6.65
C GLU A 82 16.83 -5.34 8.10
N LYS A 83 15.87 -4.45 8.36
CA LYS A 83 15.22 -4.28 9.66
C LYS A 83 14.16 -5.36 9.97
N GLY A 84 13.90 -6.28 9.04
CA GLY A 84 12.95 -7.37 9.21
C GLY A 84 11.50 -7.04 8.85
N TYR A 85 11.24 -5.84 8.30
CA TYR A 85 9.90 -5.52 7.83
C TYR A 85 9.51 -6.41 6.64
N GLN A 86 8.27 -6.86 6.66
CA GLN A 86 7.60 -7.46 5.51
C GLN A 86 6.86 -6.35 4.78
N VAL A 87 7.05 -6.23 3.47
CA VAL A 87 6.49 -5.08 2.73
C VAL A 87 5.38 -5.55 1.78
N VAL A 88 4.22 -4.96 1.91
CA VAL A 88 3.09 -5.17 1.00
C VAL A 88 2.80 -3.85 0.29
N VAL A 89 2.77 -3.88 -1.04
CA VAL A 89 2.45 -2.71 -1.87
C VAL A 89 1.21 -3.04 -2.69
N THR A 90 0.20 -2.21 -2.58
CA THR A 90 -1.05 -2.33 -3.33
C THR A 90 -1.67 -0.94 -3.53
N ALA A 91 -2.83 -0.86 -4.14
CA ALA A 91 -3.66 0.33 -4.18
C ALA A 91 -5.07 -0.01 -3.68
N ASP A 92 -5.82 0.99 -3.27
CA ASP A 92 -7.22 0.89 -2.82
C ASP A 92 -8.17 0.69 -4.02
N HIS A 93 -7.87 1.27 -5.17
CA HIS A 93 -8.60 1.11 -6.43
C HIS A 93 -7.68 1.32 -7.64
N GLY A 94 -8.19 1.01 -8.81
CA GLY A 94 -7.60 1.36 -10.10
C GLY A 94 -8.17 2.67 -10.64
N MET A 95 -7.80 3.03 -11.87
CA MET A 95 -8.22 4.26 -12.53
C MET A 95 -8.43 3.98 -14.01
N ASN A 96 -9.51 4.51 -14.62
CA ASN A 96 -9.69 4.43 -16.05
C ASN A 96 -9.09 5.63 -16.80
N ASN A 97 -9.12 5.58 -18.12
CA ASN A 97 -8.56 6.64 -18.97
C ASN A 97 -9.35 7.96 -18.96
N LEU A 98 -10.53 7.98 -18.35
CA LEU A 98 -11.35 9.17 -18.14
C LEU A 98 -11.12 9.83 -16.78
N GLY A 99 -10.19 9.31 -15.98
CA GLY A 99 -9.93 9.82 -14.64
C GLY A 99 -11.02 9.47 -13.62
N ILE A 100 -11.66 8.30 -13.80
CA ILE A 100 -12.75 7.85 -12.93
C ILE A 100 -12.37 6.49 -12.34
N HIS A 101 -12.51 6.36 -11.03
CA HIS A 101 -12.30 5.09 -10.31
C HIS A 101 -13.57 4.51 -9.67
N VAL A 102 -14.70 5.24 -9.70
CA VAL A 102 -15.99 4.74 -9.24
C VAL A 102 -16.68 3.95 -10.35
N GLY A 103 -16.79 2.62 -10.18
CA GLY A 103 -17.42 1.77 -11.19
C GLY A 103 -17.01 0.31 -11.09
N THR A 104 -17.31 -0.44 -12.15
CA THR A 104 -17.11 -1.90 -12.19
C THR A 104 -16.20 -2.36 -13.32
N GLU A 105 -15.59 -1.44 -14.08
CA GLU A 105 -14.64 -1.76 -15.14
C GLU A 105 -13.36 -2.37 -14.54
N HIS A 106 -12.68 -3.22 -15.30
CA HIS A 106 -11.42 -3.83 -14.89
C HIS A 106 -10.41 -2.76 -14.45
N ALA A 107 -10.18 -1.73 -15.25
CA ALA A 107 -9.25 -0.66 -14.95
C ALA A 107 -9.51 0.08 -13.63
N GLN A 108 -10.77 0.08 -13.15
CA GLN A 108 -11.15 0.72 -11.89
C GLN A 108 -11.03 -0.21 -10.68
N ARG A 109 -11.04 -1.53 -10.90
CA ARG A 109 -11.10 -2.55 -9.84
C ARG A 109 -9.81 -3.32 -9.67
N GLU A 110 -9.02 -3.45 -10.73
CA GLU A 110 -7.79 -4.22 -10.69
C GLU A 110 -6.63 -3.34 -10.23
N VAL A 111 -5.90 -3.84 -9.26
CA VAL A 111 -4.71 -3.19 -8.71
C VAL A 111 -3.60 -4.21 -8.59
N ALA A 112 -2.36 -3.72 -8.62
CA ALA A 112 -1.21 -4.57 -8.38
C ALA A 112 -1.13 -4.96 -6.89
N LEU A 113 -0.62 -6.16 -6.61
CA LEU A 113 -0.25 -6.61 -5.28
C LEU A 113 1.18 -7.13 -5.33
N TYR A 114 2.08 -6.46 -4.62
CA TYR A 114 3.46 -6.90 -4.45
C TYR A 114 3.72 -7.23 -2.99
N ILE A 115 4.35 -8.37 -2.73
CA ILE A 115 4.69 -8.83 -1.39
C ILE A 115 6.18 -9.12 -1.37
N PHE A 116 6.91 -8.39 -0.53
CA PHE A 116 8.33 -8.59 -0.29
C PHE A 116 8.49 -9.20 1.10
N SER A 117 8.62 -10.52 1.13
CA SER A 117 8.63 -11.33 2.35
C SER A 117 9.35 -12.64 2.11
N ASP A 118 10.11 -13.09 3.08
CA ASP A 118 10.68 -14.46 3.12
C ASP A 118 9.64 -15.53 3.43
N LYS A 119 8.42 -15.12 3.80
CA LYS A 119 7.30 -16.02 4.11
C LYS A 119 6.41 -16.34 2.91
N VAL A 120 6.66 -15.74 1.75
CA VAL A 120 5.86 -15.93 0.53
C VAL A 120 6.74 -16.50 -0.58
N GLU A 121 6.19 -17.42 -1.36
CA GLU A 121 6.89 -17.97 -2.52
C GLU A 121 7.21 -16.88 -3.54
N ASN A 122 8.45 -16.86 -4.00
CA ASN A 122 8.87 -15.93 -5.05
C ASN A 122 8.26 -16.34 -6.40
N GLY A 123 7.64 -15.40 -7.06
CA GLY A 123 7.04 -15.65 -8.36
C GLY A 123 6.25 -14.47 -8.89
N ARG A 124 5.73 -14.64 -10.10
CA ARG A 124 4.80 -13.72 -10.74
C ARG A 124 3.52 -14.48 -11.08
N PHE A 125 2.42 -14.06 -10.51
CA PHE A 125 1.13 -14.75 -10.55
C PHE A 125 0.09 -13.88 -11.27
N GLU A 126 0.26 -13.68 -12.56
CA GLU A 126 -0.56 -12.72 -13.35
C GLU A 126 -1.99 -13.22 -13.61
N GLU A 127 -2.22 -14.53 -13.56
CA GLU A 127 -3.53 -15.11 -13.83
C GLU A 127 -4.39 -15.31 -12.56
N ASN A 128 -3.83 -15.05 -11.41
CA ASN A 128 -4.50 -15.25 -10.12
C ASN A 128 -5.05 -13.94 -9.58
N TYR A 129 -6.33 -13.71 -9.78
CA TYR A 129 -7.03 -12.59 -9.15
C TYR A 129 -7.27 -12.89 -7.67
N ILE A 130 -6.63 -12.10 -6.83
CA ILE A 130 -6.76 -12.18 -5.38
C ILE A 130 -7.66 -11.04 -4.92
N SER A 131 -8.71 -11.37 -4.16
CA SER A 131 -9.59 -10.35 -3.59
C SER A 131 -8.83 -9.42 -2.65
N GLN A 132 -9.05 -8.11 -2.73
CA GLN A 132 -8.51 -7.13 -1.76
C GLN A 132 -8.87 -7.44 -0.30
N LEU A 133 -9.93 -8.20 -0.06
CA LEU A 133 -10.27 -8.69 1.27
C LEU A 133 -9.20 -9.60 1.88
N ASN A 134 -8.23 -10.06 1.10
CA ASN A 134 -7.05 -10.78 1.61
C ASN A 134 -5.99 -9.86 2.22
N VAL A 135 -5.95 -8.57 1.92
CA VAL A 135 -4.83 -7.68 2.33
C VAL A 135 -4.74 -7.57 3.84
N ALA A 136 -5.83 -7.25 4.52
CA ALA A 136 -5.82 -7.12 5.98
C ALA A 136 -5.46 -8.42 6.72
N PRO A 137 -6.07 -9.58 6.42
CA PRO A 137 -5.67 -10.84 7.05
C PRO A 137 -4.26 -11.31 6.64
N LEU A 138 -3.77 -10.95 5.44
CA LEU A 138 -2.37 -11.17 5.05
C LEU A 138 -1.42 -10.41 5.98
N VAL A 139 -1.67 -9.13 6.21
CA VAL A 139 -0.87 -8.30 7.12
C VAL A 139 -0.90 -8.91 8.53
N CYS A 140 -2.07 -9.26 9.06
CA CYS A 140 -2.18 -9.93 10.36
C CYS A 140 -1.30 -11.19 10.42
N LYS A 141 -1.33 -12.01 9.37
CA LYS A 141 -0.57 -13.26 9.32
C LYS A 141 0.94 -13.03 9.21
N LEU A 142 1.37 -12.04 8.42
CA LEU A 142 2.77 -11.65 8.35
C LEU A 142 3.31 -11.14 9.69
N MET A 143 2.48 -10.41 10.43
CA MET A 143 2.78 -9.92 11.79
C MET A 143 2.67 -11.00 12.87
N GLY A 144 2.11 -12.18 12.58
CA GLY A 144 1.89 -13.23 13.56
C GLY A 144 0.75 -12.94 14.55
N VAL A 145 -0.19 -12.08 14.18
CA VAL A 145 -1.39 -11.76 14.99
C VAL A 145 -2.65 -12.39 14.37
N PRO A 146 -3.66 -12.75 15.17
CA PRO A 146 -4.89 -13.32 14.64
C PRO A 146 -5.70 -12.28 13.85
N ALA A 147 -6.27 -12.71 12.71
CA ALA A 147 -7.28 -11.92 12.03
C ALA A 147 -8.57 -11.83 12.88
N THR A 148 -9.24 -10.68 12.82
CA THR A 148 -10.50 -10.48 13.54
C THR A 148 -11.65 -11.21 12.84
N GLU A 149 -12.78 -11.42 13.56
CA GLU A 149 -13.97 -12.11 13.03
C GLU A 149 -14.53 -11.45 11.76
N GLY A 150 -14.40 -10.12 11.63
CA GLY A 150 -14.86 -9.37 10.45
C GLY A 150 -13.97 -9.48 9.21
N MET A 151 -12.77 -10.06 9.34
CA MET A 151 -11.84 -10.25 8.22
C MET A 151 -12.07 -11.59 7.53
N LYS A 152 -11.64 -11.71 6.26
CA LYS A 152 -11.61 -12.99 5.56
C LYS A 152 -10.70 -13.97 6.31
N GLN A 153 -11.22 -15.16 6.62
CA GLN A 153 -10.50 -16.13 7.45
C GLN A 153 -9.55 -17.03 6.63
N GLU A 154 -9.88 -17.26 5.37
CA GLU A 154 -9.07 -18.06 4.46
C GLU A 154 -8.30 -17.15 3.50
N LEU A 155 -6.96 -17.25 3.53
CA LEU A 155 -6.10 -16.54 2.60
C LEU A 155 -5.97 -17.32 1.29
N GLU A 156 -6.10 -16.62 0.18
CA GLU A 156 -5.80 -17.14 -1.15
C GLU A 156 -4.27 -17.18 -1.43
N ILE A 157 -3.50 -16.48 -0.59
CA ILE A 157 -2.04 -16.40 -0.68
C ILE A 157 -1.43 -17.45 0.23
N GLN A 158 -0.58 -18.32 -0.33
CA GLN A 158 0.13 -19.33 0.44
C GLN A 158 1.39 -18.73 1.09
N LEU A 159 1.51 -18.94 2.39
CA LEU A 159 2.70 -18.55 3.15
C LEU A 159 3.49 -19.79 3.53
N HIS A 160 4.81 -19.69 3.47
CA HIS A 160 5.72 -20.70 4.01
C HIS A 160 5.59 -20.77 5.55
N LYS A 161 5.85 -21.94 6.11
CA LYS A 161 5.84 -22.16 7.57
C LYS A 161 7.13 -21.64 8.21
#